data_bb366fae8c793a664aa0abd720abe879
#
_entry.id   bb366fae8c793a664aa0abd720abe879
#
_cell.length_a   1.000
_cell.length_b   1.000
_cell.length_c   1.000
_cell.angle_alpha   90.00
_cell.angle_beta   90.00
_cell.angle_gamma   90.00
#
_symmetry.space_group_name_H-M   'P 1'
#
loop_
_entity.id
_entity.type
_entity.pdbx_description
1 polymer ?
#
loop_
_entity_poly.entity_id
_entity_poly.type
_entity_poly.pdbx_seq_one_letter_code
_entity_poly.pdbx_strand_id
1 'polypeptide(L)'
;MTDGGMYYTESGDEFKKFSTRDGRGIIQLRKARFPVGIISSGFAKNIIEKRAEVLGVQLVSVGASDKVDVLKQWCKQLGVFLENVAYIGDDVNDIAIINEVGFSACPADAYPAVAKIVNVVLTKNGGDGCVREFVV
;
A
#
# COMPACT_ATOMS: atom_id res chain seq x y z
N MET A 1 -3.85 -2.59 0.43
CA MET A 1 -4.59 -2.16 -0.78
C MET A 1 -6.02 -2.70 -0.72
N THR A 2 -6.97 -1.92 -1.14
CA THR A 2 -8.40 -2.27 -1.24
C THR A 2 -8.79 -2.40 -2.72
N ASP A 3 -10.02 -2.74 -2.98
CA ASP A 3 -10.58 -2.80 -4.35
C ASP A 3 -10.97 -1.43 -4.93
N GLY A 4 -10.67 -0.34 -4.21
CA GLY A 4 -11.04 1.02 -4.61
C GLY A 4 -12.52 1.36 -4.42
N GLY A 5 -13.36 0.39 -4.06
CA GLY A 5 -14.77 0.59 -3.81
C GLY A 5 -15.04 1.34 -2.50
N MET A 6 -16.11 2.11 -2.49
CA MET A 6 -16.61 2.78 -1.30
C MET A 6 -17.89 2.07 -0.87
N TYR A 7 -17.86 1.42 0.29
CA TYR A 7 -18.98 0.67 0.83
C TYR A 7 -19.61 1.42 1.99
N TYR A 8 -20.90 1.71 1.92
CA TYR A 8 -21.63 2.38 2.97
C TYR A 8 -22.86 1.56 3.40
N THR A 9 -23.13 1.57 4.70
CA THR A 9 -24.43 1.13 5.20
C THR A 9 -25.48 2.24 4.99
N GLU A 10 -26.75 1.90 5.13
CA GLU A 10 -27.83 2.91 5.07
C GLU A 10 -27.69 3.99 6.15
N SER A 11 -27.12 3.65 7.29
CA SER A 11 -26.82 4.60 8.38
C SER A 11 -25.61 5.49 8.12
N GLY A 12 -24.89 5.29 6.99
CA GLY A 12 -23.71 6.09 6.62
C GLY A 12 -22.38 5.57 7.13
N ASP A 13 -22.36 4.39 7.75
CA ASP A 13 -21.10 3.78 8.17
C ASP A 13 -20.32 3.25 6.96
N GLU A 14 -19.04 3.57 6.89
CA GLU A 14 -18.15 3.11 5.82
C GLU A 14 -17.44 1.81 6.22
N PHE A 15 -17.29 0.88 5.26
CA PHE A 15 -16.42 -0.27 5.39
C PHE A 15 -15.62 -0.49 4.10
N LYS A 16 -14.50 -1.21 4.20
CA LYS A 16 -13.62 -1.50 3.08
C LYS A 16 -13.38 -3.00 2.95
N LYS A 17 -13.19 -3.44 1.71
CA LYS A 17 -12.80 -4.82 1.41
C LYS A 17 -11.28 -4.94 1.40
N PHE A 18 -10.74 -5.85 2.19
CA PHE A 18 -9.35 -6.29 2.15
C PHE A 18 -9.28 -7.75 1.73
N SER A 19 -8.18 -8.13 1.10
CA SER A 19 -7.93 -9.53 0.72
C SER A 19 -7.20 -10.28 1.84
N THR A 20 -7.70 -11.45 2.19
CA THR A 20 -7.00 -12.37 3.11
C THR A 20 -5.68 -12.86 2.51
N ARG A 21 -5.61 -13.01 1.19
CA ARG A 21 -4.38 -13.40 0.46
C ARG A 21 -3.31 -12.32 0.58
N ASP A 22 -3.68 -11.05 0.42
CA ASP A 22 -2.78 -9.91 0.60
C ASP A 22 -2.26 -9.85 2.03
N GLY A 23 -3.13 -10.04 3.01
CA GLY A 23 -2.73 -10.10 4.41
C GLY A 23 -1.71 -11.21 4.69
N ARG A 24 -1.87 -12.38 4.06
CA ARG A 24 -0.92 -13.48 4.16
C ARG A 24 0.46 -13.10 3.61
N GLY A 25 0.51 -12.39 2.48
CA GLY A 25 1.76 -11.88 1.90
C GLY A 25 2.49 -10.93 2.85
N ILE A 26 1.78 -9.97 3.43
CA ILE A 26 2.33 -9.03 4.40
C ILE A 26 2.88 -9.76 5.64
N ILE A 27 2.14 -10.73 6.17
CA ILE A 27 2.58 -11.53 7.31
C ILE A 27 3.86 -12.31 6.98
N GLN A 28 3.98 -12.83 5.76
CA GLN A 28 5.20 -13.52 5.32
C GLN A 28 6.42 -12.60 5.30
N LEU A 29 6.29 -11.38 4.75
CA LEU A 29 7.36 -10.38 4.77
C LEU A 29 7.81 -10.08 6.22
N ARG A 30 6.86 -9.87 7.11
CA ARG A 30 7.16 -9.59 8.51
C ARG A 30 7.88 -10.76 9.21
N LYS A 31 7.44 -12.00 8.97
CA LYS A 31 8.13 -13.19 9.49
C LYS A 31 9.55 -13.30 8.95
N ALA A 32 9.78 -12.86 7.73
CA ALA A 32 11.13 -12.78 7.13
C ALA A 32 11.90 -11.51 7.58
N ARG A 33 11.34 -10.73 8.52
CA ARG A 33 11.95 -9.52 9.09
C ARG A 33 12.12 -8.35 8.10
N PHE A 34 11.38 -8.35 7.00
CA PHE A 34 11.32 -7.18 6.14
C PHE A 34 10.43 -6.10 6.78
N PRO A 35 10.90 -4.84 6.86
CA PRO A 35 10.05 -3.74 7.24
C PRO A 35 8.91 -3.57 6.23
N VAL A 36 7.69 -3.39 6.74
CA VAL A 36 6.48 -3.16 5.92
C VAL A 36 5.79 -1.92 6.44
N GLY A 37 5.39 -1.03 5.53
CA GLY A 37 4.63 0.15 5.84
C GLY A 37 3.38 0.30 4.99
N ILE A 38 2.42 1.05 5.49
CA ILE A 38 1.18 1.42 4.80
C ILE A 38 1.07 2.95 4.80
N ILE A 39 0.98 3.52 3.60
CA ILE A 39 0.76 4.96 3.39
C ILE A 39 -0.55 5.11 2.63
N SER A 40 -1.48 5.88 3.16
CA SER A 40 -2.77 6.14 2.54
C SER A 40 -3.16 7.60 2.68
N SER A 41 -3.67 8.19 1.61
CA SER A 41 -4.27 9.54 1.62
C SER A 41 -5.75 9.51 1.96
N GLY A 42 -6.31 8.33 2.24
CA GLY A 42 -7.74 8.16 2.53
C GLY A 42 -8.17 8.77 3.85
N PHE A 43 -9.48 8.93 4.01
CA PHE A 43 -10.11 9.49 5.21
C PHE A 43 -10.50 8.42 6.25
N ALA A 44 -10.56 7.14 5.85
CA ALA A 44 -10.98 6.03 6.71
C ALA A 44 -9.82 5.53 7.59
N LYS A 45 -9.28 6.41 8.42
CA LYS A 45 -8.10 6.17 9.26
C LYS A 45 -8.26 4.93 10.14
N ASN A 46 -9.36 4.84 10.88
CA ASN A 46 -9.58 3.75 11.83
C ASN A 46 -9.64 2.38 11.16
N ILE A 47 -10.24 2.29 9.98
CA ILE A 47 -10.33 1.03 9.22
C ILE A 47 -8.93 0.57 8.80
N ILE A 48 -8.12 1.48 8.28
CA ILE A 48 -6.77 1.18 7.80
C ILE A 48 -5.84 0.83 8.97
N GLU A 49 -5.88 1.61 10.03
CA GLU A 49 -5.09 1.36 11.25
C GLU A 49 -5.46 0.01 11.89
N LYS A 50 -6.75 -0.31 11.96
CA LYS A 50 -7.20 -1.60 12.50
C LYS A 50 -6.72 -2.77 11.64
N ARG A 51 -6.74 -2.63 10.32
CA ARG A 51 -6.20 -3.65 9.42
C ARG A 51 -4.69 -3.82 9.61
N ALA A 52 -3.96 -2.72 9.73
CA ALA A 52 -2.52 -2.73 10.00
C ALA A 52 -2.20 -3.41 11.32
N GLU A 53 -2.95 -3.11 12.38
CA GLU A 53 -2.82 -3.76 13.70
C GLU A 53 -2.99 -5.27 13.60
N VAL A 54 -4.04 -5.76 12.95
CA VAL A 54 -4.29 -7.19 12.73
C VAL A 54 -3.15 -7.86 11.99
N LEU A 55 -2.56 -7.18 11.01
CA LEU A 55 -1.41 -7.69 10.26
C LEU A 55 -0.08 -7.47 10.99
N GLY A 56 -0.09 -6.72 12.10
CA GLY A 56 1.08 -6.34 12.88
C GLY A 56 2.03 -5.40 12.13
N VAL A 57 1.52 -4.55 11.24
CA VAL A 57 2.27 -3.49 10.58
C VAL A 57 2.31 -2.26 11.49
N GLN A 58 3.50 -1.81 11.83
CA GLN A 58 3.70 -0.66 12.75
C GLN A 58 3.89 0.67 12.02
N LEU A 59 4.46 0.64 10.82
CA LEU A 59 4.66 1.84 9.99
C LEU A 59 3.37 2.15 9.24
N VAL A 60 2.55 3.03 9.78
CA VAL A 60 1.25 3.39 9.22
C VAL A 60 1.11 4.91 9.18
N SER A 61 0.78 5.44 8.01
CA SER A 61 0.44 6.85 7.84
C SER A 61 -0.86 6.94 7.03
N VAL A 62 -1.86 7.58 7.61
CA VAL A 62 -3.17 7.80 6.97
C VAL A 62 -3.52 9.27 7.06
N GLY A 63 -3.86 9.89 5.93
CA GLY A 63 -4.31 11.26 5.87
C GLY A 63 -3.55 12.14 4.88
N ALA A 64 -3.49 13.44 5.18
CA ALA A 64 -3.04 14.48 4.25
C ALA A 64 -1.52 14.67 4.17
N SER A 65 -0.70 13.89 4.92
CA SER A 65 0.75 14.01 4.85
C SER A 65 1.29 13.61 3.47
N ASP A 66 2.32 14.29 3.02
CA ASP A 66 3.00 13.94 1.77
C ASP A 66 3.60 12.54 1.86
N LYS A 67 3.29 11.69 0.90
CA LYS A 67 3.72 10.28 0.90
C LYS A 67 5.24 10.13 0.80
N VAL A 68 5.90 10.99 0.03
CA VAL A 68 7.36 10.96 -0.15
C VAL A 68 8.05 11.35 1.15
N ASP A 69 7.57 12.40 1.82
CA ASP A 69 8.13 12.85 3.09
C ASP A 69 7.99 11.78 4.18
N VAL A 70 6.82 11.14 4.26
CA VAL A 70 6.59 10.02 5.19
C VAL A 70 7.56 8.88 4.92
N LEU A 71 7.72 8.47 3.65
CA LEU A 71 8.66 7.41 3.29
C LEU A 71 10.10 7.78 3.62
N LYS A 72 10.53 9.00 3.31
CA LYS A 72 11.89 9.47 3.63
C LYS A 72 12.16 9.44 5.14
N GLN A 73 11.18 9.82 5.94
CA GLN A 73 11.29 9.75 7.39
C GLN A 73 11.43 8.30 7.88
N TRP A 74 10.64 7.38 7.36
CA TRP A 74 10.75 5.96 7.71
C TRP A 74 12.07 5.35 7.27
N CYS A 75 12.53 5.69 6.08
CA CYS A 75 13.84 5.24 5.58
C CYS A 75 14.98 5.71 6.49
N LYS A 76 14.92 6.95 6.96
CA LYS A 76 15.89 7.50 7.93
C LYS A 76 15.87 6.74 9.25
N GLN A 77 14.69 6.45 9.79
CA GLN A 77 14.53 5.68 11.03
C GLN A 77 15.05 4.25 10.91
N LEU A 78 14.88 3.62 9.74
CA LEU A 78 15.26 2.24 9.49
C LEU A 78 16.71 2.09 8.97
N GLY A 79 17.37 3.17 8.60
CA GLY A 79 18.69 3.13 7.96
C GLY A 79 18.65 2.50 6.56
N VAL A 80 17.56 2.70 5.81
CA VAL A 80 17.35 2.16 4.47
C VAL A 80 17.39 3.28 3.43
N PHE A 81 18.01 3.05 2.28
CA PHE A 81 17.98 3.99 1.16
C PHE A 81 16.70 3.82 0.33
N LEU A 82 16.20 4.90 -0.26
CA LEU A 82 15.03 4.88 -1.13
C LEU A 82 15.17 3.90 -2.31
N GLU A 83 16.37 3.76 -2.85
CA GLU A 83 16.66 2.80 -3.92
C GLU A 83 16.46 1.33 -3.51
N ASN A 84 16.43 1.03 -2.21
CA ASN A 84 16.18 -0.30 -1.65
C ASN A 84 14.74 -0.49 -1.18
N VAL A 85 13.85 0.43 -1.51
CA VAL A 85 12.42 0.34 -1.20
C VAL A 85 11.66 -0.18 -2.41
N ALA A 86 10.74 -1.12 -2.15
CA ALA A 86 9.74 -1.54 -3.11
C ALA A 86 8.38 -0.95 -2.73
N TYR A 87 7.66 -0.41 -3.70
CA TYR A 87 6.37 0.27 -3.49
C TYR A 87 5.31 -0.26 -4.45
N ILE A 88 4.10 -0.43 -3.94
CA ILE A 88 2.92 -0.75 -4.73
C ILE A 88 1.87 0.35 -4.55
N GLY A 89 1.44 0.95 -5.65
CA GLY A 89 0.46 2.03 -5.69
C GLY A 89 -0.47 1.91 -6.89
N ASP A 90 -1.60 2.60 -6.86
CA ASP A 90 -2.66 2.42 -7.87
C ASP A 90 -3.19 3.73 -8.47
N ASP A 91 -2.93 4.89 -7.87
CA ASP A 91 -3.53 6.14 -8.32
C ASP A 91 -2.49 7.26 -8.51
N VAL A 92 -2.93 8.37 -9.06
CA VAL A 92 -2.07 9.51 -9.41
C VAL A 92 -1.32 10.09 -8.21
N ASN A 93 -1.88 9.99 -7.02
CA ASN A 93 -1.21 10.43 -5.78
C ASN A 93 -0.06 9.52 -5.36
N ASP A 94 0.18 8.41 -6.07
CA ASP A 94 1.34 7.53 -5.89
C ASP A 94 2.50 7.85 -6.84
N ILE A 95 2.28 8.68 -7.86
CA ILE A 95 3.28 8.95 -8.90
C ILE A 95 4.59 9.50 -8.30
N ALA A 96 4.50 10.45 -7.38
CA ALA A 96 5.68 11.05 -6.78
C ALA A 96 6.54 10.02 -6.02
N ILE A 97 5.90 9.16 -5.21
CA ILE A 97 6.63 8.15 -4.44
C ILE A 97 7.16 7.01 -5.33
N ILE A 98 6.42 6.63 -6.38
CA ILE A 98 6.85 5.64 -7.37
C ILE A 98 8.16 6.08 -8.05
N ASN A 99 8.31 7.37 -8.34
CA ASN A 99 9.51 7.92 -8.97
C ASN A 99 10.73 7.97 -8.04
N GLU A 100 10.53 7.89 -6.72
CA GLU A 100 11.61 7.97 -5.72
C GLU A 100 12.17 6.61 -5.30
N VAL A 101 11.39 5.54 -5.43
CA VAL A 101 11.78 4.20 -4.96
C VAL A 101 12.57 3.42 -6.01
N GLY A 102 13.31 2.40 -5.55
CA GLY A 102 14.11 1.56 -6.43
C GLY A 102 13.31 0.54 -7.22
N PHE A 103 12.14 0.12 -6.73
CA PHE A 103 11.26 -0.82 -7.41
C PHE A 103 9.80 -0.49 -7.17
N SER A 104 8.98 -0.53 -8.21
CA SER A 104 7.57 -0.20 -8.11
C SER A 104 6.69 -1.15 -8.90
N ALA A 105 5.47 -1.35 -8.40
CA ALA A 105 4.44 -2.12 -9.06
C ALA A 105 3.07 -1.45 -8.88
N CYS A 106 2.12 -1.86 -9.71
CA CYS A 106 0.73 -1.48 -9.55
C CYS A 106 -0.19 -2.68 -9.83
N PRO A 107 -1.41 -2.69 -9.27
CA PRO A 107 -2.40 -3.71 -9.61
C PRO A 107 -2.87 -3.59 -11.06
N ALA A 108 -3.52 -4.64 -11.57
CA ALA A 108 -4.01 -4.67 -12.95
C ALA A 108 -5.03 -3.57 -13.27
N ASP A 109 -5.78 -3.12 -12.27
CA ASP A 109 -6.80 -2.08 -12.36
C ASP A 109 -6.32 -0.69 -11.93
N ALA A 110 -5.00 -0.47 -11.87
CA ALA A 110 -4.43 0.83 -11.55
C ALA A 110 -4.77 1.90 -12.60
N TYR A 111 -4.75 3.15 -12.18
CA TYR A 111 -4.92 4.27 -13.10
C TYR A 111 -3.86 4.22 -14.22
N PRO A 112 -4.25 4.44 -15.50
CA PRO A 112 -3.33 4.23 -16.64
C PRO A 112 -2.01 5.00 -16.57
N ALA A 113 -1.99 6.19 -15.98
CA ALA A 113 -0.76 6.96 -15.82
C ALA A 113 0.23 6.28 -14.86
N VAL A 114 -0.26 5.57 -13.85
CA VAL A 114 0.57 4.79 -12.92
C VAL A 114 1.13 3.55 -13.62
N ALA A 115 0.28 2.84 -14.35
CA ALA A 115 0.69 1.63 -15.07
C ALA A 115 1.84 1.87 -16.08
N LYS A 116 1.95 3.11 -16.61
CA LYS A 116 2.99 3.48 -17.56
C LYS A 116 4.37 3.71 -16.95
N ILE A 117 4.45 3.96 -15.64
CA ILE A 117 5.71 4.38 -14.99
C ILE A 117 6.28 3.35 -14.02
N VAL A 118 5.49 2.36 -13.61
CA VAL A 118 5.96 1.30 -12.70
C VAL A 118 6.85 0.28 -13.40
N ASN A 119 7.68 -0.40 -12.64
CA ASN A 119 8.51 -1.49 -13.15
C ASN A 119 7.67 -2.72 -13.54
N VAL A 120 6.60 -3.00 -12.79
CA VAL A 120 5.73 -4.16 -13.02
C VAL A 120 4.26 -3.80 -12.86
N VAL A 121 3.46 -4.16 -13.85
CA VAL A 121 1.99 -4.22 -13.72
C VAL A 121 1.61 -5.64 -13.34
N LEU A 122 0.96 -5.78 -12.19
CA LEU A 122 0.55 -7.08 -11.66
C LEU A 122 -0.67 -7.63 -12.43
N THR A 123 -0.92 -8.93 -12.29
CA THR A 123 -2.05 -9.57 -12.96
C THR A 123 -3.34 -9.51 -12.16
N LYS A 124 -3.22 -9.29 -10.84
CA LYS A 124 -4.35 -9.18 -9.90
C LYS A 124 -4.76 -7.74 -9.66
N ASN A 125 -6.06 -7.55 -9.47
CA ASN A 125 -6.62 -6.26 -9.12
C ASN A 125 -6.34 -5.90 -7.65
N GLY A 126 -6.47 -4.61 -7.33
CA GLY A 126 -6.44 -4.13 -5.97
C GLY A 126 -7.49 -4.82 -5.10
N GLY A 127 -7.13 -5.22 -3.89
CA GLY A 127 -8.03 -5.94 -2.99
C GLY A 127 -8.37 -7.38 -3.40
N ASP A 128 -7.69 -7.92 -4.42
CA ASP A 128 -7.92 -9.28 -4.92
C ASP A 128 -6.65 -10.13 -5.04
N GLY A 129 -5.66 -9.86 -4.21
CA GLY A 129 -4.42 -10.63 -4.14
C GLY A 129 -3.23 -10.02 -4.86
N CYS A 130 -3.30 -8.77 -5.29
CA CYS A 130 -2.18 -8.09 -5.97
C CYS A 130 -0.95 -7.92 -5.05
N VAL A 131 -1.16 -7.61 -3.77
CA VAL A 131 -0.05 -7.52 -2.80
C VAL A 131 0.58 -8.90 -2.58
N ARG A 132 -0.22 -9.95 -2.54
CA ARG A 132 0.29 -11.33 -2.45
C ARG A 132 1.18 -11.67 -3.66
N GLU A 133 0.74 -11.33 -4.86
CA GLU A 133 1.50 -11.51 -6.09
C GLU A 133 2.82 -10.74 -6.06
N PHE A 134 2.77 -9.50 -5.59
CA PHE A 134 3.95 -8.64 -5.47
C PHE A 134 5.01 -9.19 -4.50
N VAL A 135 4.58 -9.80 -3.41
CA VAL A 135 5.45 -10.36 -2.36
C VAL A 135 6.11 -11.68 -2.79
N VAL A 136 5.44 -12.45 -3.58
CA VAL A 136 5.92 -13.75 -4.06
C VAL A 136 6.56 -13.63 -5.42
#